data_aa89d73cce89e6bfedf4c80fa09bed9e
#
_entry.id   aa89d73cce89e6bfedf4c80fa09bed9e
#
_cell.length_a   1.000
_cell.length_b   1.000
_cell.length_c   1.000
_cell.angle_alpha   90.00
_cell.angle_beta   90.00
_cell.angle_gamma   90.00
#
_symmetry.space_group_name_H-M   'P 1'
#
loop_
_entity.id
_entity.type
_entity.pdbx_description
1 polymer ?
#
loop_
_entity_poly.entity_id
_entity_poly.type
_entity_poly.pdbx_seq_one_letter_code
_entity_poly.pdbx_strand_id
1 'polypeptide(L)'
;LATHPAIYREDLTPEEDALTWLMAGYTFRSRRERLDKINAKIRQIGEMLSVPVVDLDRMLPRSTEVFYDDCHFNDNGAALVAEKFFEHFSKEAELTES
;
A
#
# COMPACT_ATOMS: atom_id res chain seq x y z
N LEU A 1 -12.52 -0.05 -2.50
CA LEU A 1 -11.51 -0.78 -1.70
C LEU A 1 -10.10 -0.37 -2.08
N ALA A 2 -9.21 -0.38 -1.13
CA ALA A 2 -7.80 -0.13 -1.38
C ALA A 2 -6.96 -1.19 -0.67
N THR A 3 -5.85 -1.62 -1.29
CA THR A 3 -4.88 -2.46 -0.61
C THR A 3 -4.09 -1.64 0.40
N HIS A 4 -3.49 -2.31 1.36
CA HIS A 4 -2.77 -1.66 2.45
C HIS A 4 -1.26 -1.65 2.14
N PRO A 5 -0.67 -0.48 1.83
CA PRO A 5 0.75 -0.40 1.51
C PRO A 5 1.60 -0.33 2.77
N ALA A 6 2.84 -0.80 2.67
CA ALA A 6 3.84 -0.70 3.72
C ALA A 6 5.26 -0.74 3.11
N ILE A 7 6.25 -0.38 3.91
CA ILE A 7 7.64 -0.28 3.46
C ILE A 7 8.34 -1.65 3.30
N TYR A 8 7.75 -2.73 3.80
CA TYR A 8 8.41 -4.03 3.87
C TYR A 8 8.84 -4.57 2.51
N ARG A 9 10.14 -4.77 2.34
CA ARG A 9 10.78 -5.40 1.19
C ARG A 9 12.09 -6.06 1.63
N GLU A 10 12.64 -6.96 0.83
CA GLU A 10 13.82 -7.74 1.21
C GLU A 10 15.11 -6.91 1.31
N ASP A 11 15.21 -5.86 0.52
CA ASP A 11 16.42 -5.02 0.39
C ASP A 11 16.33 -3.70 1.14
N LEU A 12 15.66 -3.69 2.30
CA LEU A 12 15.60 -2.51 3.16
C LEU A 12 17.01 -2.06 3.55
N THR A 13 17.27 -0.75 3.44
CA THR A 13 18.51 -0.17 3.95
C THR A 13 18.52 -0.24 5.48
N PRO A 14 19.70 -0.16 6.14
CA PRO A 14 19.75 -0.12 7.61
C PRO A 14 18.91 1.01 8.21
N GLU A 15 18.84 2.16 7.54
CA GLU A 15 18.02 3.30 7.99
C GLU A 15 16.54 2.99 7.87
N GLU A 16 16.13 2.36 6.76
CA GLU A 16 14.73 1.95 6.57
C GLU A 16 14.33 0.86 7.54
N ASP A 17 15.23 -0.12 7.78
CA ASP A 17 14.99 -1.19 8.74
C ASP A 17 14.83 -0.63 10.16
N ALA A 18 15.60 0.39 10.52
CA ALA A 18 15.50 1.05 11.83
C ALA A 18 14.15 1.77 12.04
N LEU A 19 13.49 2.18 10.96
CA LEU A 19 12.16 2.79 11.02
C LEU A 19 11.05 1.76 11.24
N THR A 20 11.32 0.50 10.96
CA THR A 20 10.33 -0.55 11.18
C THR A 20 10.36 -0.97 12.65
N TRP A 21 9.29 -0.66 13.37
CA TRP A 21 9.13 -1.12 14.74
C TRP A 21 8.80 -2.60 14.74
N LEU A 22 9.83 -3.43 14.76
CA LEU A 22 9.63 -4.87 14.83
C LEU A 22 9.46 -5.28 16.28
N MET A 23 8.29 -5.77 16.64
CA MET A 23 8.07 -6.42 17.93
C MET A 23 8.92 -7.70 17.98
N ALA A 24 9.35 -8.09 19.17
CA ALA A 24 10.15 -9.28 19.35
C ALA A 24 9.48 -10.50 18.69
N GLY A 25 10.24 -11.22 17.87
CA GLY A 25 9.76 -12.42 17.17
C GLY A 25 9.15 -12.16 15.78
N TYR A 26 9.02 -10.90 15.36
CA TYR A 26 8.54 -10.59 14.02
C TYR A 26 9.65 -10.03 13.15
N THR A 27 9.76 -10.54 11.92
CA THR A 27 10.69 -10.04 10.91
C THR A 27 9.94 -9.25 9.84
N PHE A 28 10.67 -8.47 9.03
CA PHE A 28 10.05 -7.80 7.90
C PHE A 28 9.39 -8.82 6.96
N ARG A 29 10.00 -10.00 6.79
CA ARG A 29 9.47 -11.06 5.93
C ARG A 29 8.13 -11.57 6.42
N SER A 30 8.01 -11.86 7.72
CA SER A 30 6.74 -12.34 8.28
C SER A 30 5.64 -11.30 8.19
N ARG A 31 5.98 -10.03 8.38
CA ARG A 31 5.04 -8.92 8.23
C ARG A 31 4.63 -8.72 6.77
N ARG A 32 5.59 -8.83 5.83
CA ARG A 32 5.30 -8.76 4.40
C ARG A 32 4.38 -9.88 3.97
N GLU A 33 4.65 -11.11 4.38
CA GLU A 33 3.81 -12.27 4.07
C GLU A 33 2.39 -12.10 4.60
N ARG A 34 2.24 -11.62 5.83
CA ARG A 34 0.93 -11.37 6.43
C ARG A 34 0.18 -10.30 5.66
N LEU A 35 0.85 -9.21 5.31
CA LEU A 35 0.25 -8.11 4.56
C LEU A 35 -0.12 -8.55 3.14
N ASP A 36 0.70 -9.37 2.50
CA ASP A 36 0.41 -9.91 1.17
C ASP A 36 -0.86 -10.76 1.20
N LYS A 37 -1.06 -11.55 2.24
CA LYS A 37 -2.30 -12.33 2.41
C LYS A 37 -3.52 -11.44 2.57
N ILE A 38 -3.41 -10.39 3.37
CA ILE A 38 -4.49 -9.41 3.56
C ILE A 38 -4.83 -8.72 2.24
N ASN A 39 -3.82 -8.25 1.52
CA ASN A 39 -4.01 -7.55 0.25
C ASN A 39 -4.58 -8.48 -0.83
N ALA A 40 -4.15 -9.74 -0.87
CA ALA A 40 -4.72 -10.73 -1.77
C ALA A 40 -6.20 -10.94 -1.50
N LYS A 41 -6.61 -10.98 -0.22
CA LYS A 41 -8.02 -11.07 0.15
C LYS A 41 -8.81 -9.84 -0.28
N ILE A 42 -8.25 -8.65 -0.13
CA ILE A 42 -8.90 -7.40 -0.56
C ILE A 42 -9.14 -7.43 -2.07
N ARG A 43 -8.15 -7.84 -2.86
CA ARG A 43 -8.29 -7.95 -4.32
C ARG A 43 -9.35 -8.98 -4.69
N GLN A 44 -9.36 -10.12 -4.02
CA GLN A 44 -10.33 -11.19 -4.25
C GLN A 44 -11.76 -10.72 -3.94
N ILE A 45 -11.95 -10.05 -2.81
CA ILE A 45 -13.26 -9.52 -2.42
C ILE A 45 -13.75 -8.49 -3.44
N GLY A 46 -12.88 -7.60 -3.89
CA GLY A 46 -13.21 -6.61 -4.91
C GLY A 46 -13.66 -7.27 -6.20
N GLU A 47 -12.96 -8.31 -6.64
CA GLU A 47 -13.34 -9.08 -7.83
C GLU A 47 -14.68 -9.79 -7.66
N MET A 48 -14.87 -10.47 -6.54
CA MET A 48 -16.10 -11.21 -6.25
C MET A 48 -17.34 -10.32 -6.17
N LEU A 49 -17.19 -9.12 -5.62
CA LEU A 49 -18.31 -8.18 -5.42
C LEU A 49 -18.41 -7.15 -6.54
N SER A 50 -17.53 -7.22 -7.56
CA SER A 50 -17.43 -6.22 -8.62
C SER A 50 -17.24 -4.80 -8.07
N VAL A 51 -16.45 -4.68 -7.00
CA VAL A 51 -16.10 -3.40 -6.37
C VAL A 51 -14.69 -3.02 -6.83
N PRO A 52 -14.48 -1.79 -7.33
CA PRO A 52 -13.15 -1.34 -7.74
C PRO A 52 -12.15 -1.38 -6.59
N VAL A 53 -10.91 -1.75 -6.90
CA VAL A 53 -9.81 -1.80 -5.94
C VAL A 53 -8.69 -0.86 -6.39
N VAL A 54 -8.31 0.08 -5.53
CA VAL A 54 -7.12 0.90 -5.72
C VAL A 54 -5.94 0.15 -5.10
N ASP A 55 -5.05 -0.36 -5.94
CA ASP A 55 -3.97 -1.23 -5.48
C ASP A 55 -2.74 -0.42 -5.02
N LEU A 56 -2.91 0.32 -3.93
CA LEU A 56 -1.86 1.19 -3.38
C LEU A 56 -0.58 0.43 -3.06
N ASP A 57 -0.69 -0.81 -2.61
CA ASP A 57 0.48 -1.63 -2.29
C ASP A 57 1.41 -1.82 -3.48
N ARG A 58 0.84 -1.90 -4.69
CA ARG A 58 1.61 -2.06 -5.93
C ARG A 58 1.95 -0.73 -6.59
N MET A 59 1.18 0.32 -6.32
CA MET A 59 1.34 1.63 -6.95
C MET A 59 2.39 2.51 -6.28
N LEU A 60 2.64 2.32 -4.99
CA LEU A 60 3.51 3.20 -4.21
C LEU A 60 4.90 2.59 -4.01
N PRO A 61 5.97 3.42 -4.05
CA PRO A 61 7.30 2.95 -3.68
C PRO A 61 7.33 2.49 -2.21
N ARG A 62 8.04 1.41 -1.94
CA ARG A 62 8.24 0.88 -0.58
C ARG A 62 9.53 1.49 -0.01
N SER A 63 9.50 2.78 0.29
CA SER A 63 10.69 3.52 0.70
C SER A 63 10.35 4.71 1.59
N THR A 64 11.38 5.36 2.12
CA THR A 64 11.24 6.59 2.88
C THR A 64 10.75 7.78 2.06
N GLU A 65 10.67 7.66 0.75
CA GLU A 65 10.01 8.66 -0.10
C GLU A 65 8.52 8.77 0.22
N VAL A 66 7.91 7.68 0.69
CA VAL A 66 6.47 7.58 0.93
C VAL A 66 6.15 7.44 2.42
N PHE A 67 6.99 6.71 3.17
CA PHE A 67 6.71 6.35 4.55
C PHE A 67 7.68 7.01 5.52
N TYR A 68 7.18 7.50 6.67
CA TYR A 68 8.06 7.95 7.76
C TYR A 68 8.32 6.85 8.80
N ASP A 69 7.53 5.77 8.77
CA ASP A 69 7.77 4.54 9.54
C ASP A 69 7.45 3.34 8.67
N ASP A 70 7.00 2.23 9.24
CA ASP A 70 6.72 1.01 8.47
C ASP A 70 5.45 1.09 7.62
N CYS A 71 4.48 1.89 8.00
CA CYS A 71 3.17 1.90 7.32
C CYS A 71 2.47 3.25 7.27
N HIS A 72 3.02 4.29 7.90
CA HIS A 72 2.40 5.62 7.89
C HIS A 72 3.03 6.52 6.83
N PHE A 73 2.21 7.19 6.06
CA PHE A 73 2.67 8.08 4.99
C PHE A 73 3.32 9.34 5.56
N ASN A 74 4.43 9.75 4.94
CA ASN A 74 4.93 11.11 5.10
C ASN A 74 4.12 12.06 4.19
N ASP A 75 4.46 13.36 4.19
CA ASP A 75 3.71 14.34 3.39
C ASP A 75 3.72 14.01 1.90
N ASN A 76 4.88 13.58 1.37
CA ASN A 76 4.99 13.18 -0.03
C ASN A 76 4.16 11.93 -0.32
N GLY A 77 4.17 10.94 0.58
CA GLY A 77 3.36 9.73 0.46
C GLY A 77 1.88 10.05 0.46
N ALA A 78 1.44 10.91 1.36
CA ALA A 78 0.04 11.35 1.41
C ALA A 78 -0.40 12.03 0.10
N ALA A 79 0.47 12.87 -0.47
CA ALA A 79 0.19 13.51 -1.76
C ALA A 79 0.08 12.50 -2.90
N LEU A 80 0.98 11.49 -2.94
CA LEU A 80 0.92 10.43 -3.94
C LEU A 80 -0.35 9.59 -3.80
N VAL A 81 -0.76 9.26 -2.59
CA VAL A 81 -2.00 8.52 -2.34
C VAL A 81 -3.20 9.31 -2.85
N ALA A 82 -3.27 10.60 -2.54
CA ALA A 82 -4.33 11.46 -3.02
C ALA A 82 -4.38 11.50 -4.56
N GLU A 83 -3.22 11.59 -5.20
CA GLU A 83 -3.11 11.58 -6.65
C GLU A 83 -3.64 10.26 -7.25
N LYS A 84 -3.28 9.11 -6.65
CA LYS A 84 -3.74 7.81 -7.12
C LYS A 84 -5.26 7.64 -6.97
N PHE A 85 -5.81 8.10 -5.87
CA PHE A 85 -7.27 8.09 -5.70
C PHE A 85 -7.96 9.02 -6.71
N PHE A 86 -7.42 10.20 -6.93
CA PHE A 86 -7.97 11.13 -7.90
C PHE A 86 -7.99 10.54 -9.31
N GLU A 87 -6.89 9.94 -9.76
CA GLU A 87 -6.80 9.28 -11.05
C GLU A 87 -7.84 8.16 -11.18
N HIS A 88 -7.97 7.34 -10.14
CA HIS A 88 -8.91 6.22 -10.13
C HIS A 88 -10.37 6.71 -10.23
N PHE A 89 -10.76 7.65 -9.40
CA PHE A 89 -12.13 8.16 -9.39
C PHE A 89 -12.45 8.98 -10.65
N SER A 90 -11.48 9.68 -11.22
CA SER A 90 -11.67 10.38 -12.48
C SER A 90 -11.98 9.43 -13.63
N LYS A 91 -11.29 8.29 -13.70
CA LYS A 91 -11.55 7.25 -14.70
C LYS A 91 -12.94 6.65 -14.53
N GLU A 92 -13.36 6.37 -13.31
CA GLU A 92 -14.70 5.86 -13.03
C GLU A 92 -15.79 6.86 -13.45
N ALA A 93 -15.59 8.15 -13.17
CA ALA A 93 -16.52 9.18 -13.59
C ALA A 93 -16.65 9.23 -15.10
N GLU A 94 -15.54 9.16 -15.84
CA GLU A 94 -15.54 9.11 -17.31
C GLU A 94 -16.32 7.89 -17.84
N LEU A 95 -16.12 6.73 -17.24
CA LEU A 95 -16.84 5.51 -17.62
C LEU A 95 -18.33 5.60 -17.32
N THR A 96 -18.70 6.29 -16.27
CA THR A 96 -20.10 6.47 -15.88
C THR A 96 -20.83 7.46 -16.79
N GLU A 97 -20.12 8.48 -17.26
CA GLU A 97 -20.68 9.52 -18.14
C GLU A 97 -20.84 9.07 -19.59
N SER A 98 -20.14 8.05 -19.99
CA SER A 98 -20.21 7.51 -21.33
C SER A 98 -21.30 6.41 -21.43
#